data_1a3670edf05c7509bbded8f1f2273312
#
_entry.id   1a3670edf05c7509bbded8f1f2273312
#
_cell.length_a   1.000
_cell.length_b   1.000
_cell.length_c   1.000
_cell.angle_alpha   90.00
_cell.angle_beta   90.00
_cell.angle_gamma   90.00
#
_symmetry.space_group_name_H-M   'P 1'
#
loop_
_entity.id
_entity.type
_entity.pdbx_description
1 polymer ?
#
loop_
_entity_poly.entity_id
_entity_poly.type
_entity_poly.pdbx_seq_one_letter_code
_entity_poly.pdbx_strand_id
1 'polypeptide(L)'
;MPKRLKPSPFPTEVLDQLLDGAKTPEEMFGSDGLLQQLTKALVERSLHAELTHHLGYEKHDPAGHHGGNTRNGSSAKTIQGKRGQMQIEVPRDRQSQFEPQIIKKGQRRFDGFDERVISLYARGLSVREIQGHLEEIYGTEVSPDLISTVTGEVLDEVRAWQSRPLDAVYPIVYLDALQVKIRDDGRV
;
A
#
# COMPACT_ATOMS: atom_id res chain seq x y z
N MET A 1 1.20 10.85 -35.47
CA MET A 1 0.75 9.44 -35.64
C MET A 1 0.08 9.03 -34.33
N PRO A 2 -1.15 8.49 -34.35
CA PRO A 2 -1.80 8.02 -33.14
C PRO A 2 -1.01 6.83 -32.57
N LYS A 3 -0.65 6.89 -31.27
CA LYS A 3 -0.02 5.78 -30.54
C LYS A 3 -0.97 4.57 -30.62
N ARG A 4 -0.53 3.47 -31.25
CA ARG A 4 -1.25 2.20 -31.18
C ARG A 4 -1.36 1.79 -29.72
N LEU A 5 -2.58 1.71 -29.21
CA LEU A 5 -2.86 1.12 -27.89
C LEU A 5 -2.33 -0.31 -27.90
N LYS A 6 -1.56 -0.67 -26.89
CA LYS A 6 -1.14 -2.07 -26.69
C LYS A 6 -2.42 -2.91 -26.48
N PRO A 7 -2.49 -4.12 -27.04
CA PRO A 7 -3.62 -5.01 -26.80
C PRO A 7 -3.76 -5.28 -25.29
N SER A 8 -5.02 -5.38 -24.84
CA SER A 8 -5.31 -5.74 -23.44
C SER A 8 -4.67 -7.10 -23.12
N PRO A 9 -4.04 -7.25 -21.94
CA PRO A 9 -3.53 -8.56 -21.49
C PRO A 9 -4.66 -9.52 -21.09
N PHE A 10 -5.91 -9.05 -21.02
CA PHE A 10 -7.08 -9.84 -20.62
C PHE A 10 -7.96 -10.14 -21.84
N PRO A 11 -8.53 -11.36 -21.94
CA PRO A 11 -9.52 -11.70 -22.95
C PRO A 11 -10.75 -10.78 -22.87
N THR A 12 -11.30 -10.40 -24.02
CA THR A 12 -12.42 -9.48 -24.09
C THR A 12 -13.65 -10.05 -23.38
N GLU A 13 -13.89 -11.36 -23.51
CA GLU A 13 -15.00 -12.08 -22.88
C GLU A 13 -14.99 -11.97 -21.35
N VAL A 14 -13.79 -11.98 -20.73
CA VAL A 14 -13.63 -11.81 -19.27
C VAL A 14 -13.94 -10.38 -18.88
N LEU A 15 -13.52 -9.41 -19.68
CA LEU A 15 -13.81 -7.99 -19.42
C LEU A 15 -15.31 -7.70 -19.56
N ASP A 16 -15.97 -8.27 -20.57
CA ASP A 16 -17.41 -8.10 -20.79
C ASP A 16 -18.21 -8.71 -19.63
N GLN A 17 -17.84 -9.91 -19.15
CA GLN A 17 -18.47 -10.54 -17.99
C GLN A 17 -18.32 -9.72 -16.71
N LEU A 18 -17.16 -9.09 -16.49
CA LEU A 18 -16.93 -8.22 -15.36
C LEU A 18 -17.76 -6.93 -15.46
N LEU A 19 -17.90 -6.37 -16.66
CA LEU A 19 -18.63 -5.13 -16.91
C LEU A 19 -20.15 -5.29 -16.84
N ASP A 20 -20.69 -6.50 -17.06
CA ASP A 20 -22.12 -6.76 -16.92
C ASP A 20 -22.65 -6.46 -15.51
N GLY A 21 -21.79 -6.52 -14.50
CA GLY A 21 -22.10 -6.22 -13.09
C GLY A 21 -21.94 -4.75 -12.69
N ALA A 22 -21.41 -3.87 -13.55
CA ALA A 22 -21.09 -2.48 -13.18
C ALA A 22 -21.41 -1.52 -14.33
N LYS A 23 -22.57 -0.87 -14.25
CA LYS A 23 -23.12 0.03 -15.30
C LYS A 23 -22.92 1.51 -14.99
N THR A 24 -22.64 1.86 -13.74
CA THR A 24 -22.42 3.24 -13.30
C THR A 24 -20.97 3.45 -12.86
N PRO A 25 -20.45 4.68 -12.89
CA PRO A 25 -19.13 5.00 -12.34
C PRO A 25 -18.98 4.58 -10.88
N GLU A 26 -20.03 4.71 -10.08
CA GLU A 26 -20.05 4.33 -8.67
C GLU A 26 -19.90 2.82 -8.48
N GLU A 27 -20.66 2.02 -9.26
CA GLU A 27 -20.54 0.56 -9.26
C GLU A 27 -19.17 0.08 -9.74
N MET A 28 -18.49 0.84 -10.57
CA MET A 28 -17.16 0.51 -11.09
C MET A 28 -16.04 0.94 -10.12
N PHE A 29 -16.08 2.20 -9.65
CA PHE A 29 -14.97 2.87 -8.96
C PHE A 29 -15.22 3.17 -7.49
N GLY A 30 -16.46 3.00 -6.99
CA GLY A 30 -16.83 3.26 -5.60
C GLY A 30 -16.09 2.39 -4.59
N SER A 31 -16.28 2.68 -3.31
CA SER A 31 -15.61 1.98 -2.19
C SER A 31 -15.88 0.48 -2.13
N ASP A 32 -17.04 0.04 -2.66
CA ASP A 32 -17.41 -1.37 -2.80
C ASP A 32 -17.59 -1.77 -4.28
N GLY A 33 -17.05 -0.95 -5.18
CA GLY A 33 -17.19 -1.13 -6.63
C GLY A 33 -16.40 -2.33 -7.15
N LEU A 34 -16.72 -2.68 -8.41
CA LEU A 34 -16.14 -3.83 -9.11
C LEU A 34 -14.60 -3.89 -9.02
N LEU A 35 -13.91 -2.74 -9.17
CA LEU A 35 -12.45 -2.72 -9.14
C LEU A 35 -11.90 -3.03 -7.74
N GLN A 36 -12.60 -2.65 -6.67
CA GLN A 36 -12.19 -3.00 -5.32
C GLN A 36 -12.41 -4.49 -5.05
N GLN A 37 -13.57 -5.02 -5.44
CA GLN A 37 -13.89 -6.45 -5.34
C GLN A 37 -12.91 -7.31 -6.14
N LEU A 38 -12.56 -6.90 -7.37
CA LEU A 38 -11.57 -7.58 -8.20
C LEU A 38 -10.18 -7.54 -7.57
N THR A 39 -9.78 -6.39 -7.03
CA THR A 39 -8.50 -6.25 -6.32
C THR A 39 -8.45 -7.19 -5.11
N LYS A 40 -9.51 -7.22 -4.30
CA LYS A 40 -9.64 -8.14 -3.17
C LYS A 40 -9.49 -9.60 -3.60
N ALA A 41 -10.26 -10.02 -4.60
CA ALA A 41 -10.25 -11.40 -5.09
C ALA A 41 -8.86 -11.81 -5.62
N LEU A 42 -8.17 -10.92 -6.34
CA LEU A 42 -6.82 -11.17 -6.84
C LEU A 42 -5.81 -11.29 -5.70
N VAL A 43 -5.86 -10.40 -4.72
CA VAL A 43 -4.96 -10.43 -3.55
C VAL A 43 -5.18 -11.72 -2.75
N GLU A 44 -6.42 -12.07 -2.42
CA GLU A 44 -6.73 -13.28 -1.67
C GLU A 44 -6.31 -14.55 -2.44
N ARG A 45 -6.55 -14.59 -3.75
CA ARG A 45 -6.11 -15.71 -4.60
C ARG A 45 -4.58 -15.83 -4.62
N SER A 46 -3.88 -14.72 -4.70
CA SER A 46 -2.41 -14.71 -4.69
C SER A 46 -1.86 -15.16 -3.34
N LEU A 47 -2.45 -14.73 -2.22
CA LEU A 47 -2.08 -15.18 -0.88
C LEU A 47 -2.29 -16.70 -0.70
N HIS A 48 -3.37 -17.23 -1.28
CA HIS A 48 -3.60 -18.67 -1.29
C HIS A 48 -2.57 -19.43 -2.15
N ALA A 49 -2.13 -18.88 -3.28
CA ALA A 49 -1.08 -19.45 -4.11
C ALA A 49 0.27 -19.43 -3.38
N GLU A 50 0.61 -18.33 -2.68
CA GLU A 50 1.80 -18.27 -1.83
C GLU A 50 1.78 -19.34 -0.74
N LEU A 51 0.64 -19.53 -0.05
CA LEU A 51 0.51 -20.56 0.97
C LEU A 51 0.62 -21.97 0.37
N THR A 52 0.06 -22.22 -0.83
CA THR A 52 0.22 -23.47 -1.55
C THR A 52 1.70 -23.76 -1.83
N HIS A 53 2.42 -22.76 -2.34
CA HIS A 53 3.86 -22.87 -2.60
C HIS A 53 4.65 -23.14 -1.30
N HIS A 54 4.31 -22.43 -0.22
CA HIS A 54 4.96 -22.60 1.10
C HIS A 54 4.77 -24.00 1.69
N LEU A 55 3.56 -24.56 1.56
CA LEU A 55 3.23 -25.87 2.11
C LEU A 55 3.60 -27.04 1.17
N GLY A 56 3.74 -26.78 -0.13
CA GLY A 56 4.07 -27.79 -1.13
C GLY A 56 2.90 -28.68 -1.58
N TYR A 57 1.64 -28.34 -1.22
CA TYR A 57 0.44 -29.09 -1.62
C TYR A 57 -0.77 -28.18 -1.82
N GLU A 58 -1.70 -28.58 -2.69
CA GLU A 58 -2.92 -27.86 -2.99
C GLU A 58 -3.98 -28.00 -1.87
N LYS A 59 -4.96 -27.08 -1.90
CA LYS A 59 -6.10 -27.16 -0.98
C LYS A 59 -6.89 -28.44 -1.25
N HIS A 60 -7.20 -29.21 -0.17
CA HIS A 60 -7.88 -30.51 -0.20
C HIS A 60 -7.02 -31.69 -0.71
N ASP A 61 -5.72 -31.49 -0.92
CA ASP A 61 -4.82 -32.58 -1.28
C ASP A 61 -4.59 -33.51 -0.06
N PRO A 62 -4.72 -34.86 -0.24
CA PRO A 62 -4.43 -35.83 0.81
C PRO A 62 -3.00 -35.73 1.37
N ALA A 63 -2.04 -35.24 0.60
CA ALA A 63 -0.66 -35.02 1.04
C ALA A 63 -0.59 -34.08 2.28
N GLY A 64 -1.55 -33.20 2.46
CA GLY A 64 -1.64 -32.34 3.63
C GLY A 64 -1.90 -33.07 4.95
N HIS A 65 -2.40 -34.31 4.93
CA HIS A 65 -2.66 -35.11 6.14
C HIS A 65 -1.40 -35.70 6.77
N HIS A 66 -0.33 -35.82 5.99
CA HIS A 66 0.94 -36.43 6.43
C HIS A 66 2.07 -35.40 6.55
N GLY A 67 1.81 -34.12 6.24
CA GLY A 67 2.78 -33.04 6.33
C GLY A 67 2.94 -32.55 7.78
N GLY A 68 4.15 -32.10 8.13
CA GLY A 68 4.43 -31.51 9.45
C GLY A 68 3.72 -30.17 9.68
N ASN A 69 3.34 -29.45 8.61
CA ASN A 69 2.62 -28.19 8.65
C ASN A 69 1.36 -28.24 7.77
N THR A 70 0.26 -27.67 8.24
CA THR A 70 -1.04 -27.74 7.57
C THR A 70 -1.70 -26.38 7.49
N ARG A 71 -2.66 -26.22 6.56
CA ARG A 71 -3.51 -25.03 6.48
C ARG A 71 -4.32 -24.88 7.76
N ASN A 72 -4.43 -23.64 8.27
CA ASN A 72 -5.12 -23.32 9.52
C ASN A 72 -6.11 -22.16 9.36
N GLY A 73 -6.98 -22.27 8.37
CA GLY A 73 -7.97 -21.24 8.07
C GLY A 73 -7.35 -19.92 7.59
N SER A 74 -8.08 -18.83 7.79
CA SER A 74 -7.67 -17.46 7.47
C SER A 74 -7.91 -16.52 8.64
N SER A 75 -7.36 -15.33 8.55
CA SER A 75 -7.65 -14.20 9.45
C SER A 75 -8.00 -12.97 8.63
N ALA A 76 -9.06 -12.28 9.05
CA ALA A 76 -9.44 -11.03 8.46
C ALA A 76 -8.38 -9.95 8.74
N LYS A 77 -8.02 -9.19 7.72
CA LYS A 77 -7.08 -8.09 7.80
C LYS A 77 -7.61 -6.91 7.00
N THR A 78 -7.65 -5.73 7.61
CA THR A 78 -8.04 -4.50 6.92
C THR A 78 -6.81 -3.83 6.34
N ILE A 79 -6.85 -3.55 5.04
CA ILE A 79 -5.80 -2.85 4.30
C ILE A 79 -6.37 -1.54 3.77
N GLN A 80 -5.67 -0.45 4.02
CA GLN A 80 -5.99 0.86 3.47
C GLN A 80 -5.47 0.94 2.03
N GLY A 81 -6.35 1.21 1.09
CA GLY A 81 -6.04 1.36 -0.33
C GLY A 81 -6.46 2.73 -0.88
N LYS A 82 -6.18 2.96 -2.15
CA LYS A 82 -6.54 4.21 -2.85
C LYS A 82 -8.05 4.50 -2.95
N ARG A 83 -8.89 3.49 -2.73
CA ARG A 83 -10.36 3.57 -2.82
C ARG A 83 -11.05 3.28 -1.49
N GLY A 84 -10.37 3.50 -0.37
CA GLY A 84 -10.88 3.22 0.96
C GLY A 84 -10.29 1.94 1.57
N GLN A 85 -10.90 1.52 2.67
CA GLN A 85 -10.50 0.31 3.37
C GLN A 85 -11.02 -0.93 2.64
N MET A 86 -10.20 -1.97 2.62
CA MET A 86 -10.55 -3.26 2.07
C MET A 86 -10.24 -4.35 3.11
N GLN A 87 -11.24 -5.12 3.46
CA GLN A 87 -11.05 -6.29 4.31
C GLN A 87 -10.71 -7.50 3.44
N ILE A 88 -9.58 -8.10 3.70
CA ILE A 88 -9.06 -9.30 3.02
C ILE A 88 -8.91 -10.46 3.98
N GLU A 89 -9.01 -11.68 3.47
CA GLU A 89 -8.75 -12.91 4.19
C GLU A 89 -7.31 -13.40 3.94
N VAL A 90 -6.47 -13.31 4.97
CA VAL A 90 -5.08 -13.78 4.91
C VAL A 90 -5.01 -15.21 5.41
N PRO A 91 -4.65 -16.19 4.55
CA PRO A 91 -4.56 -17.59 4.94
C PRO A 91 -3.40 -17.81 5.92
N ARG A 92 -3.53 -18.83 6.75
CA ARG A 92 -2.55 -19.18 7.79
C ARG A 92 -2.19 -20.67 7.73
N ASP A 93 -0.99 -20.96 8.13
CA ASP A 93 -0.52 -22.32 8.43
C ASP A 93 -0.61 -22.60 9.94
N ARG A 94 -0.57 -23.87 10.31
CA ARG A 94 -0.68 -24.33 11.69
C ARG A 94 0.53 -23.95 12.55
N GLN A 95 1.71 -23.91 11.95
CA GLN A 95 2.96 -23.60 12.65
C GLN A 95 3.29 -22.09 12.66
N SER A 96 2.46 -21.24 12.04
CA SER A 96 2.66 -19.78 11.95
C SER A 96 3.99 -19.38 11.28
N GLN A 97 4.51 -20.24 10.40
CA GLN A 97 5.75 -20.02 9.64
C GLN A 97 5.52 -19.32 8.31
N PHE A 98 4.28 -19.31 7.83
CA PHE A 98 3.94 -18.65 6.59
C PHE A 98 4.07 -17.11 6.71
N GLU A 99 4.92 -16.55 5.89
CA GLU A 99 5.12 -15.10 5.75
C GLU A 99 4.75 -14.67 4.33
N PRO A 100 3.53 -14.13 4.14
CA PRO A 100 3.10 -13.68 2.82
C PRO A 100 3.94 -12.50 2.34
N GLN A 101 4.30 -12.50 1.06
CA GLN A 101 5.11 -11.46 0.43
C GLN A 101 4.25 -10.34 -0.16
N ILE A 102 3.07 -10.69 -0.71
CA ILE A 102 2.15 -9.70 -1.32
C ILE A 102 1.58 -8.75 -0.29
N ILE A 103 1.24 -9.27 0.89
CA ILE A 103 0.78 -8.46 2.04
C ILE A 103 1.56 -8.89 3.27
N LYS A 104 2.62 -8.19 3.57
CA LYS A 104 3.53 -8.52 4.67
C LYS A 104 2.82 -8.53 6.03
N LYS A 105 3.36 -9.31 6.96
CA LYS A 105 2.89 -9.32 8.35
C LYS A 105 3.02 -7.90 8.93
N GLY A 106 1.94 -7.39 9.54
CA GLY A 106 1.92 -6.01 10.06
C GLY A 106 1.54 -4.92 9.04
N GLN A 107 1.66 -5.16 7.73
CA GLN A 107 1.27 -4.18 6.71
C GLN A 107 -0.23 -3.91 6.77
N ARG A 108 -0.60 -2.65 6.88
CA ARG A 108 -2.01 -2.18 6.93
C ARG A 108 -2.38 -1.30 5.74
N ARG A 109 -1.45 -1.06 4.82
CA ARG A 109 -1.61 -0.18 3.66
C ARG A 109 -1.01 -0.82 2.43
N PHE A 110 -1.59 -0.53 1.28
CA PHE A 110 -0.93 -0.83 0.01
C PHE A 110 0.21 0.17 -0.22
N ASP A 111 1.21 -0.23 -1.01
CA ASP A 111 2.33 0.63 -1.37
C ASP A 111 1.85 1.96 -1.98
N GLY A 112 2.60 3.02 -1.77
CA GLY A 112 2.34 4.36 -2.30
C GLY A 112 1.51 5.28 -1.38
N PHE A 113 1.04 4.81 -0.22
CA PHE A 113 0.36 5.67 0.76
C PHE A 113 1.36 6.54 1.52
N ASP A 114 2.44 5.92 2.00
CA ASP A 114 3.45 6.60 2.81
C ASP A 114 4.19 7.65 1.99
N GLU A 115 4.56 7.33 0.74
CA GLU A 115 5.17 8.28 -0.20
C GLU A 115 4.28 9.49 -0.46
N ARG A 116 2.95 9.30 -0.46
CA ARG A 116 2.02 10.42 -0.64
C ARG A 116 1.96 11.30 0.59
N VAL A 117 1.92 10.73 1.80
CA VAL A 117 2.01 11.47 3.06
C VAL A 117 3.29 12.29 3.08
N ILE A 118 4.42 11.68 2.76
CA ILE A 118 5.73 12.32 2.69
C ILE A 118 5.73 13.46 1.66
N SER A 119 5.17 13.22 0.47
CA SER A 119 5.09 14.25 -0.59
C SER A 119 4.26 15.46 -0.17
N LEU A 120 3.15 15.27 0.55
CA LEU A 120 2.33 16.35 1.08
C LEU A 120 3.05 17.10 2.20
N TYR A 121 3.70 16.38 3.10
CA TYR A 121 4.50 16.97 4.18
C TYR A 121 5.68 17.78 3.63
N ALA A 122 6.39 17.27 2.64
CA ALA A 122 7.50 17.96 1.97
C ALA A 122 7.06 19.27 1.24
N ARG A 123 5.78 19.38 0.90
CA ARG A 123 5.20 20.61 0.35
C ARG A 123 4.80 21.64 1.43
N GLY A 124 5.04 21.32 2.70
CA GLY A 124 4.78 22.20 3.84
C GLY A 124 3.37 22.11 4.40
N LEU A 125 2.58 21.08 4.04
CA LEU A 125 1.25 20.90 4.63
C LEU A 125 1.38 20.46 6.09
N SER A 126 0.55 21.05 6.95
CA SER A 126 0.43 20.61 8.34
C SER A 126 -0.26 19.24 8.42
N VAL A 127 -0.09 18.54 9.56
CA VAL A 127 -0.74 17.23 9.81
C VAL A 127 -2.25 17.28 9.59
N ARG A 128 -2.92 18.38 9.98
CA ARG A 128 -4.37 18.54 9.79
C ARG A 128 -4.76 18.72 8.32
N GLU A 129 -3.98 19.46 7.56
CA GLU A 129 -4.20 19.63 6.11
C GLU A 129 -3.97 18.32 5.37
N ILE A 130 -2.95 17.54 5.78
CA ILE A 130 -2.70 16.20 5.24
C ILE A 130 -3.86 15.27 5.55
N GLN A 131 -4.39 15.29 6.79
CA GLN A 131 -5.58 14.51 7.16
C GLN A 131 -6.77 14.84 6.26
N GLY A 132 -7.13 16.11 6.15
CA GLY A 132 -8.27 16.53 5.32
C GLY A 132 -8.08 16.15 3.85
N HIS A 133 -6.88 16.28 3.32
CA HIS A 133 -6.57 15.91 1.94
C HIS A 133 -6.62 14.39 1.70
N LEU A 134 -6.16 13.61 2.66
CA LEU A 134 -6.24 12.15 2.59
C LEU A 134 -7.68 11.65 2.75
N GLU A 135 -8.47 12.27 3.62
CA GLU A 135 -9.89 11.97 3.79
C GLU A 135 -10.67 12.27 2.49
N GLU A 136 -10.42 13.39 1.84
CA GLU A 136 -11.03 13.76 0.56
C GLU A 136 -10.67 12.74 -0.56
N ILE A 137 -9.40 12.31 -0.62
CA ILE A 137 -8.94 11.41 -1.69
C ILE A 137 -9.33 9.95 -1.43
N TYR A 138 -9.23 9.50 -0.18
CA TYR A 138 -9.39 8.08 0.17
C TYR A 138 -10.72 7.78 0.85
N GLY A 139 -11.54 8.80 1.17
CA GLY A 139 -12.81 8.62 1.86
C GLY A 139 -12.68 8.01 3.26
N THR A 140 -11.52 8.13 3.88
CA THR A 140 -11.23 7.48 5.16
C THR A 140 -10.46 8.43 6.07
N GLU A 141 -10.89 8.52 7.30
CA GLU A 141 -10.19 9.27 8.35
C GLU A 141 -8.84 8.63 8.65
N VAL A 142 -7.79 9.44 8.59
CA VAL A 142 -6.41 9.05 8.88
C VAL A 142 -6.00 9.69 10.20
N SER A 143 -5.49 8.90 11.14
CA SER A 143 -5.10 9.45 12.45
C SER A 143 -3.88 10.37 12.35
N PRO A 144 -3.80 11.44 13.20
CA PRO A 144 -2.62 12.29 13.28
C PRO A 144 -1.34 11.51 13.61
N ASP A 145 -1.46 10.52 14.49
CA ASP A 145 -0.33 9.67 14.91
C ASP A 145 0.24 8.86 13.74
N LEU A 146 -0.61 8.42 12.82
CA LEU A 146 -0.17 7.72 11.63
C LEU A 146 0.66 8.63 10.73
N ILE A 147 0.18 9.87 10.49
CA ILE A 147 0.92 10.86 9.68
C ILE A 147 2.27 11.17 10.35
N SER A 148 2.26 11.37 11.68
CA SER A 148 3.47 11.63 12.45
C SER A 148 4.46 10.46 12.40
N THR A 149 3.98 9.23 12.42
CA THR A 149 4.84 8.03 12.29
C THR A 149 5.49 7.99 10.92
N VAL A 150 4.71 8.13 9.84
CA VAL A 150 5.22 8.08 8.46
C VAL A 150 6.21 9.22 8.20
N THR A 151 5.92 10.43 8.69
CA THR A 151 6.85 11.57 8.53
C THR A 151 8.08 11.42 9.41
N GLY A 152 7.97 10.78 10.58
CA GLY A 152 9.08 10.48 11.49
C GLY A 152 10.12 9.54 10.88
N GLU A 153 9.68 8.51 10.16
CA GLU A 153 10.59 7.57 9.47
C GLU A 153 11.50 8.29 8.46
N VAL A 154 10.96 9.30 7.76
CA VAL A 154 11.76 10.11 6.80
C VAL A 154 12.77 11.00 7.48
N LEU A 155 12.49 11.48 8.69
CA LEU A 155 13.44 12.32 9.43
C LEU A 155 14.77 11.61 9.71
N ASP A 156 14.76 10.32 9.91
CA ASP A 156 15.99 9.55 10.12
C ASP A 156 16.80 9.43 8.82
N GLU A 157 16.16 9.26 7.68
CA GLU A 157 16.83 9.31 6.38
C GLU A 157 17.40 10.70 6.07
N VAL A 158 16.64 11.77 6.39
CA VAL A 158 17.11 13.15 6.24
C VAL A 158 18.32 13.43 7.13
N ARG A 159 18.30 12.98 8.37
CA ARG A 159 19.45 13.10 9.29
C ARG A 159 20.66 12.34 8.77
N ALA A 160 20.48 11.11 8.30
CA ALA A 160 21.54 10.31 7.68
C ALA A 160 22.12 11.00 6.44
N TRP A 161 21.24 11.59 5.60
CA TRP A 161 21.66 12.37 4.43
C TRP A 161 22.43 13.63 4.83
N GLN A 162 21.99 14.38 5.83
CA GLN A 162 22.63 15.60 6.32
C GLN A 162 24.02 15.31 6.94
N SER A 163 24.17 14.15 7.58
CA SER A 163 25.42 13.74 8.23
C SER A 163 26.40 13.01 7.30
N ARG A 164 26.01 12.72 6.06
CA ARG A 164 26.90 12.05 5.11
C ARG A 164 28.14 12.89 4.82
N PRO A 165 29.33 12.27 4.73
CA PRO A 165 30.52 13.00 4.32
C PRO A 165 30.37 13.51 2.89
N LEU A 166 30.84 14.71 2.65
CA LEU A 166 30.91 15.29 1.31
C LEU A 166 31.97 14.57 0.48
N ASP A 167 31.81 14.57 -0.86
CA ASP A 167 32.84 14.06 -1.75
C ASP A 167 34.14 14.90 -1.62
N ALA A 168 35.26 14.28 -1.93
CA ALA A 168 36.56 14.92 -1.74
C ALA A 168 36.79 16.17 -2.60
N VAL A 169 36.07 16.31 -3.71
CA VAL A 169 36.18 17.45 -4.65
C VAL A 169 34.84 17.83 -5.21
N TYR A 170 34.46 19.10 -5.08
CA TYR A 170 33.33 19.74 -5.78
C TYR A 170 33.90 20.83 -6.71
N PRO A 171 33.83 20.66 -8.02
CA PRO A 171 34.40 21.67 -8.95
C PRO A 171 33.61 22.98 -8.94
N ILE A 172 32.31 22.94 -8.61
CA ILE A 172 31.44 24.12 -8.50
C ILE A 172 30.49 23.89 -7.33
N VAL A 173 30.38 24.90 -6.46
CA VAL A 173 29.43 24.89 -5.32
C VAL A 173 28.55 26.14 -5.43
N TYR A 174 27.23 25.94 -5.43
CA TYR A 174 26.24 27.00 -5.32
C TYR A 174 25.75 27.06 -3.87
N LEU A 175 25.83 28.23 -3.26
CA LEU A 175 25.31 28.48 -1.89
C LEU A 175 24.11 29.40 -2.03
N ASP A 176 22.96 28.96 -1.54
CA ASP A 176 21.74 29.77 -1.42
C ASP A 176 21.24 29.69 0.01
N ALA A 177 20.69 30.79 0.51
CA ALA A 177 20.17 30.89 1.87
C ALA A 177 18.66 31.12 1.83
N LEU A 178 17.90 30.21 2.45
CA LEU A 178 16.48 30.37 2.69
C LEU A 178 16.26 30.94 4.08
N GLN A 179 15.53 32.06 4.16
CA GLN A 179 15.10 32.61 5.43
C GLN A 179 13.77 31.93 5.83
N VAL A 180 13.81 31.06 6.83
CA VAL A 180 12.64 30.32 7.32
C VAL A 180 12.28 30.82 8.71
N LYS A 181 11.00 31.13 8.92
CA LYS A 181 10.51 31.42 10.27
C LYS A 181 10.31 30.10 11.00
N ILE A 182 11.15 29.83 11.97
CA ILE A 182 11.03 28.64 12.83
C ILE A 182 10.42 29.10 14.16
N ARG A 183 9.39 28.39 14.59
CA ARG A 183 8.82 28.58 15.93
C ARG A 183 9.51 27.61 16.88
N ASP A 184 10.36 28.15 17.73
CA ASP A 184 11.04 27.41 18.77
C ASP A 184 10.61 27.99 20.13
N ASP A 185 10.16 27.14 21.06
CA ASP A 185 9.65 27.49 22.40
C ASP A 185 8.67 28.69 22.44
N GLY A 186 7.79 28.78 21.44
CA GLY A 186 6.79 29.84 21.36
C GLY A 186 7.30 31.20 20.84
N ARG A 187 8.55 31.30 20.42
CA ARG A 187 9.15 32.44 19.75
C ARG A 187 9.29 32.21 18.24
N VAL A 188 9.01 33.23 17.45
CA VAL A 188 9.18 33.21 15.96
C VAL A 188 10.44 33.97 15.61
#